data_e81bbc33ab06fb88d9331220d7fdf0af
#
_entry.id   e81bbc33ab06fb88d9331220d7fdf0af
#
_cell.length_a   1.000
_cell.length_b   1.000
_cell.length_c   1.000
_cell.angle_alpha   90.00
_cell.angle_beta   90.00
_cell.angle_gamma   90.00
#
_symmetry.space_group_name_H-M   'P 1'
#
loop_
_entity.id
_entity.type
_entity.pdbx_description
1 polymer ?
#
loop_
_entity_poly.entity_id
_entity_poly.type
_entity_poly.pdbx_seq_one_letter_code
_entity_poly.pdbx_strand_id
1 'polypeptide(L)'
;TANNYAVGKDSTGADVKILTEPLTNYNVFAMDQRIGTNNSIGFINTHVLRSNASGSTRDARVSAVTANLNLLKNSHFFNATAAQSSVYDLDSPYSGGAGSWEMGKQTGAWRWEHELEVVTPNFDPNDLGFQRRGNKIHQDFSFSHQLQAPNERLLSRRNRVTLQYRQLFEPQRFERIHLEYSYFALTKSFLAFGYDIEARPEEYDFYDPRVWGRYRINPASFWHNAWVSSDFRKPFAYELRGGQWRWADWGARGYYGSSLLIFRVNDKFNFRTEISLGNHRNVGWAQTISTDSIGMAMRERKEFTQSLEGQYLFGPNSYLTVNARHAWNRIDSQELFHLTPEGGLTPSSAYTDQDLRINIFNVDFKYVWWMAP
;
A
#
# COMPACT_ATOMS: atom_id res chain seq x y z
N THR A 1 15.30 1.17 -26.33
CA THR A 1 16.61 1.41 -25.66
C THR A 1 17.71 0.69 -26.43
N ALA A 2 18.96 1.16 -26.38
CA ALA A 2 20.11 0.51 -27.00
C ALA A 2 20.64 -0.63 -26.09
N ASN A 3 21.49 -1.50 -26.64
CA ASN A 3 22.23 -2.45 -25.83
C ASN A 3 23.15 -1.73 -24.83
N ASN A 4 23.07 -2.08 -23.56
CA ASN A 4 23.95 -1.59 -22.52
C ASN A 4 24.94 -2.69 -22.10
N TYR A 5 26.20 -2.29 -21.90
CA TYR A 5 27.28 -3.20 -21.54
C TYR A 5 27.98 -2.72 -20.28
N ALA A 6 28.26 -3.64 -19.37
CA ALA A 6 29.24 -3.44 -18.31
C ALA A 6 30.61 -3.99 -18.74
N VAL A 7 31.69 -3.42 -18.24
CA VAL A 7 33.04 -3.99 -18.36
C VAL A 7 33.33 -4.77 -17.09
N GLY A 8 33.56 -6.07 -17.24
CA GLY A 8 33.98 -6.99 -16.18
C GLY A 8 35.33 -7.58 -16.48
N LYS A 9 35.88 -8.35 -15.55
CA LYS A 9 37.09 -9.14 -15.77
C LYS A 9 36.75 -10.62 -15.79
N ASP A 10 37.29 -11.37 -16.74
CA ASP A 10 37.19 -12.82 -16.79
C ASP A 10 38.13 -13.51 -15.78
N SER A 11 38.12 -14.84 -15.76
CA SER A 11 38.97 -15.63 -14.84
C SER A 11 40.47 -15.47 -15.09
N THR A 12 40.88 -14.87 -16.22
CA THR A 12 42.27 -14.59 -16.57
C THR A 12 42.67 -13.15 -16.27
N GLY A 13 41.71 -12.29 -15.83
CA GLY A 13 41.91 -10.88 -15.57
C GLY A 13 41.78 -9.98 -16.79
N ALA A 14 41.40 -10.49 -17.97
CA ALA A 14 41.15 -9.73 -19.16
C ALA A 14 39.80 -9.01 -19.14
N ASP A 15 39.69 -7.81 -19.71
CA ASP A 15 38.46 -7.06 -19.78
C ASP A 15 37.48 -7.71 -20.75
N VAL A 16 36.26 -8.00 -20.25
CA VAL A 16 35.17 -8.58 -21.01
C VAL A 16 33.96 -7.66 -20.97
N LYS A 17 33.38 -7.40 -22.16
CA LYS A 17 32.10 -6.68 -22.26
C LYS A 17 30.95 -7.65 -21.98
N ILE A 18 30.22 -7.40 -20.91
CA ILE A 18 29.04 -8.17 -20.50
C ILE A 18 27.80 -7.38 -20.88
N LEU A 19 26.92 -7.96 -21.70
CA LEU A 19 25.62 -7.37 -22.01
C LEU A 19 24.77 -7.34 -20.72
N THR A 20 24.49 -6.14 -20.22
CA THR A 20 23.67 -5.94 -19.01
C THR A 20 22.19 -5.73 -19.32
N GLU A 21 21.91 -5.06 -20.45
CA GLU A 21 20.55 -4.86 -20.94
C GLU A 21 20.53 -5.01 -22.47
N PRO A 22 19.69 -5.88 -23.03
CA PRO A 22 19.52 -5.99 -24.48
C PRO A 22 18.76 -4.78 -25.03
N LEU A 23 18.92 -4.53 -26.31
CA LEU A 23 18.06 -3.60 -27.04
C LEU A 23 16.58 -3.97 -26.77
N THR A 24 15.84 -3.07 -26.18
CA THR A 24 14.45 -3.31 -25.79
C THR A 24 13.53 -2.28 -26.46
N ASN A 25 12.49 -2.78 -27.09
CA ASN A 25 11.43 -1.99 -27.69
C ASN A 25 10.16 -2.08 -26.83
N TYR A 26 9.68 -0.94 -26.36
CA TYR A 26 8.46 -0.81 -25.56
C TYR A 26 7.37 -0.21 -26.43
N ASN A 27 6.28 -0.96 -26.61
CA ASN A 27 5.12 -0.53 -27.38
C ASN A 27 3.92 -0.41 -26.44
N VAL A 28 3.19 0.68 -26.51
CA VAL A 28 1.94 0.90 -25.81
C VAL A 28 0.90 1.37 -26.80
N PHE A 29 -0.20 0.65 -26.88
CA PHE A 29 -1.39 1.06 -27.60
C PHE A 29 -2.55 1.20 -26.61
N ALA A 30 -3.20 2.36 -26.61
CA ALA A 30 -4.35 2.61 -25.76
C ALA A 30 -5.46 3.28 -26.58
N MET A 31 -6.69 2.84 -26.34
CA MET A 31 -7.89 3.41 -26.92
C MET A 31 -8.96 3.53 -25.84
N ASP A 32 -9.60 4.67 -25.75
CA ASP A 32 -10.77 4.89 -24.90
C ASP A 32 -11.91 5.45 -25.77
N GLN A 33 -13.06 4.79 -25.68
CA GLN A 33 -14.27 5.20 -26.38
C GLN A 33 -15.32 5.63 -25.38
N ARG A 34 -15.67 6.91 -25.42
CA ARG A 34 -16.78 7.43 -24.63
C ARG A 34 -18.11 6.93 -25.20
N ILE A 35 -19.02 6.52 -24.32
CA ILE A 35 -20.37 6.07 -24.61
C ILE A 35 -21.37 7.00 -23.89
N GLY A 36 -22.06 7.82 -24.62
CA GLY A 36 -22.90 8.85 -24.03
C GLY A 36 -22.08 9.91 -23.29
N THR A 37 -22.61 10.42 -22.16
CA THR A 37 -21.99 11.53 -21.42
C THR A 37 -20.99 11.04 -20.36
N ASN A 38 -21.27 9.92 -19.70
CA ASN A 38 -20.57 9.53 -18.47
C ASN A 38 -20.07 8.06 -18.47
N ASN A 39 -20.05 7.41 -19.61
CA ASN A 39 -19.61 6.02 -19.74
C ASN A 39 -18.44 5.93 -20.70
N SER A 40 -17.56 4.97 -20.49
CA SER A 40 -16.50 4.64 -21.44
C SER A 40 -16.16 3.16 -21.44
N ILE A 41 -15.59 2.71 -22.55
CA ILE A 41 -14.96 1.42 -22.71
C ILE A 41 -13.56 1.68 -23.24
N GLY A 42 -12.56 1.08 -22.60
CA GLY A 42 -11.17 1.22 -22.96
C GLY A 42 -10.51 -0.09 -23.33
N PHE A 43 -9.46 -0.01 -24.11
CA PHE A 43 -8.56 -1.09 -24.43
C PHE A 43 -7.13 -0.61 -24.30
N ILE A 44 -6.29 -1.37 -23.63
CA ILE A 44 -4.83 -1.13 -23.57
C ILE A 44 -4.08 -2.41 -23.92
N ASN A 45 -3.01 -2.25 -24.69
CA ASN A 45 -2.06 -3.29 -24.97
C ASN A 45 -0.65 -2.76 -24.78
N THR A 46 0.15 -3.48 -24.00
CA THR A 46 1.58 -3.22 -23.84
C THR A 46 2.37 -4.41 -24.37
N HIS A 47 3.47 -4.13 -25.07
CA HIS A 47 4.33 -5.17 -25.61
C HIS A 47 5.78 -4.78 -25.45
N VAL A 48 6.57 -5.64 -24.81
CA VAL A 48 8.01 -5.48 -24.60
C VAL A 48 8.72 -6.53 -25.42
N LEU A 49 9.54 -6.09 -26.37
CA LEU A 49 10.33 -6.93 -27.24
C LEU A 49 11.81 -6.70 -26.96
N ARG A 50 12.56 -7.77 -26.71
CA ARG A 50 14.00 -7.71 -26.42
C ARG A 50 14.79 -8.39 -27.52
N SER A 51 15.91 -7.77 -27.94
CA SER A 51 16.78 -8.38 -28.95
C SER A 51 17.49 -9.63 -28.40
N ASN A 52 17.57 -10.69 -29.23
CA ASN A 52 18.18 -11.96 -28.86
C ASN A 52 19.72 -11.94 -28.85
N ALA A 53 20.35 -10.81 -28.49
CA ALA A 53 21.82 -10.68 -28.55
C ALA A 53 22.57 -11.54 -27.50
N SER A 54 21.87 -12.11 -26.51
CA SER A 54 22.43 -12.95 -25.45
C SER A 54 21.95 -14.41 -25.45
N GLY A 55 21.14 -14.80 -26.43
CA GLY A 55 20.60 -16.19 -26.52
C GLY A 55 19.38 -16.48 -25.63
N SER A 56 19.02 -15.58 -24.71
CA SER A 56 17.82 -15.67 -23.88
C SER A 56 17.03 -14.37 -24.01
N THR A 57 15.80 -14.45 -24.50
CA THR A 57 14.89 -13.31 -24.56
C THR A 57 13.63 -13.61 -23.80
N ARG A 58 13.28 -12.72 -22.90
CA ARG A 58 11.99 -12.67 -22.23
C ARG A 58 11.18 -11.54 -22.86
N ASP A 59 10.29 -11.86 -23.77
CA ASP A 59 9.31 -10.90 -24.28
C ASP A 59 8.05 -10.95 -23.43
N ALA A 60 7.34 -9.83 -23.32
CA ALA A 60 6.14 -9.77 -22.51
C ALA A 60 5.05 -8.95 -23.18
N ARG A 61 3.81 -9.37 -22.99
CA ARG A 61 2.62 -8.67 -23.47
C ARG A 61 1.55 -8.65 -22.40
N VAL A 62 0.91 -7.48 -22.24
CA VAL A 62 -0.31 -7.36 -21.43
C VAL A 62 -1.39 -6.70 -22.28
N SER A 63 -2.59 -7.29 -22.28
CA SER A 63 -3.78 -6.72 -22.90
C SER A 63 -4.86 -6.57 -21.84
N ALA A 64 -5.56 -5.43 -21.81
CA ALA A 64 -6.67 -5.23 -20.90
C ALA A 64 -7.82 -4.48 -21.57
N VAL A 65 -9.02 -4.83 -21.15
CA VAL A 65 -10.27 -4.12 -21.47
C VAL A 65 -10.82 -3.52 -20.19
N THR A 66 -11.28 -2.28 -20.27
CA THR A 66 -11.90 -1.57 -19.16
C THR A 66 -13.31 -1.10 -19.52
N ALA A 67 -14.19 -1.06 -18.54
CA ALA A 67 -15.53 -0.47 -18.70
C ALA A 67 -15.82 0.42 -17.48
N ASN A 68 -16.29 1.64 -17.73
CA ASN A 68 -16.70 2.58 -16.70
C ASN A 68 -18.13 3.02 -17.02
N LEU A 69 -19.09 2.59 -16.23
CA LEU A 69 -20.51 2.79 -16.47
C LEU A 69 -21.19 3.50 -15.31
N ASN A 70 -21.87 4.58 -15.60
CA ASN A 70 -22.75 5.28 -14.67
C ASN A 70 -24.19 4.95 -15.04
N LEU A 71 -24.89 4.33 -14.12
CA LEU A 71 -26.20 3.73 -14.33
C LEU A 71 -27.27 4.48 -13.54
N LEU A 72 -28.55 4.29 -13.92
CA LEU A 72 -29.72 4.80 -13.20
C LEU A 72 -29.59 6.30 -12.89
N LYS A 73 -29.33 7.12 -13.93
CA LYS A 73 -29.12 8.58 -13.81
C LYS A 73 -27.95 8.93 -12.88
N ASN A 74 -26.85 8.20 -13.01
CA ASN A 74 -25.63 8.35 -12.20
C ASN A 74 -25.81 8.07 -10.69
N SER A 75 -26.88 7.37 -10.31
CA SER A 75 -27.06 6.97 -8.92
C SER A 75 -26.26 5.71 -8.56
N HIS A 76 -25.91 4.92 -9.56
CA HIS A 76 -25.10 3.70 -9.43
C HIS A 76 -23.95 3.76 -10.43
N PHE A 77 -22.89 3.02 -10.13
CA PHE A 77 -21.74 2.86 -11.01
C PHE A 77 -21.35 1.39 -11.13
N PHE A 78 -20.68 1.07 -12.23
CA PHE A 78 -20.03 -0.21 -12.46
C PHE A 78 -18.74 0.04 -13.23
N ASN A 79 -17.61 -0.28 -12.62
CA ASN A 79 -16.30 -0.23 -13.21
C ASN A 79 -15.76 -1.66 -13.30
N ALA A 80 -15.18 -2.05 -14.42
CA ALA A 80 -14.61 -3.37 -14.59
C ALA A 80 -13.32 -3.32 -15.41
N THR A 81 -12.43 -4.24 -15.11
CA THR A 81 -11.21 -4.49 -15.88
C THR A 81 -11.02 -5.99 -16.06
N ALA A 82 -10.69 -6.42 -17.26
CA ALA A 82 -10.22 -7.77 -17.54
C ALA A 82 -8.88 -7.67 -18.26
N ALA A 83 -7.87 -8.35 -17.77
CA ALA A 83 -6.51 -8.30 -18.28
C ALA A 83 -5.92 -9.71 -18.46
N GLN A 84 -5.08 -9.85 -19.45
CA GLN A 84 -4.27 -11.03 -19.72
C GLN A 84 -2.82 -10.63 -19.90
N SER A 85 -1.90 -11.29 -19.20
CA SER A 85 -0.47 -11.23 -19.45
C SER A 85 0.02 -12.48 -20.15
N SER A 86 1.03 -12.33 -21.00
CA SER A 86 1.76 -13.44 -21.62
C SER A 86 3.24 -13.11 -21.61
N VAL A 87 4.03 -14.01 -21.06
CA VAL A 87 5.50 -13.95 -21.06
C VAL A 87 6.02 -15.03 -21.95
N TYR A 88 6.78 -14.65 -22.96
CA TYR A 88 7.40 -15.51 -23.94
C TYR A 88 8.87 -15.68 -23.54
N ASP A 89 9.11 -16.63 -22.65
CA ASP A 89 10.45 -17.07 -22.27
C ASP A 89 10.80 -18.31 -23.06
N LEU A 90 12.04 -18.43 -23.54
CA LEU A 90 12.46 -19.59 -24.38
C LEU A 90 12.34 -20.90 -23.61
N ASP A 91 12.56 -20.89 -22.31
CA ASP A 91 12.59 -22.10 -21.49
C ASP A 91 11.22 -22.44 -20.87
N SER A 92 10.41 -21.43 -20.57
CA SER A 92 9.17 -21.60 -19.82
C SER A 92 8.16 -20.49 -20.11
N PRO A 93 7.50 -20.48 -21.28
CA PRO A 93 6.46 -19.49 -21.55
C PRO A 93 5.26 -19.70 -20.63
N TYR A 94 4.67 -18.62 -20.15
CA TYR A 94 3.49 -18.67 -19.30
C TYR A 94 2.53 -17.53 -19.58
N SER A 95 1.28 -17.72 -19.20
CA SER A 95 0.27 -16.68 -19.27
C SER A 95 -0.66 -16.73 -18.06
N GLY A 96 -1.23 -15.59 -17.72
CA GLY A 96 -2.18 -15.48 -16.64
C GLY A 96 -3.20 -14.38 -16.89
N GLY A 97 -4.26 -14.39 -16.08
CA GLY A 97 -5.35 -13.43 -16.17
C GLY A 97 -5.56 -12.69 -14.86
N ALA A 98 -6.05 -11.45 -14.96
CA ALA A 98 -6.58 -10.71 -13.85
C ALA A 98 -7.92 -10.08 -14.25
N GLY A 99 -8.82 -9.98 -13.28
CA GLY A 99 -10.09 -9.31 -13.45
C GLY A 99 -10.49 -8.57 -12.17
N SER A 100 -11.14 -7.45 -12.34
CA SER A 100 -11.74 -6.72 -11.23
C SER A 100 -13.04 -6.09 -11.65
N TRP A 101 -13.95 -5.94 -10.70
CA TRP A 101 -15.04 -5.01 -10.82
C TRP A 101 -15.27 -4.29 -9.50
N GLU A 102 -15.80 -3.11 -9.62
CA GLU A 102 -16.29 -2.30 -8.53
C GLU A 102 -17.68 -1.80 -8.93
N MET A 103 -18.67 -2.00 -8.09
CA MET A 103 -20.04 -1.52 -8.35
C MET A 103 -20.67 -1.02 -7.07
N GLY A 104 -21.55 -0.05 -7.21
CA GLY A 104 -22.17 0.51 -6.02
C GLY A 104 -23.21 1.56 -6.27
N LYS A 105 -23.83 1.98 -5.18
CA LYS A 105 -24.73 3.13 -5.12
C LYS A 105 -24.01 4.32 -4.51
N GLN A 106 -23.85 5.39 -5.30
CA GLN A 106 -23.08 6.58 -4.92
C GLN A 106 -23.90 7.78 -4.47
N THR A 107 -25.24 7.71 -4.55
CA THR A 107 -26.13 8.81 -4.17
C THR A 107 -27.08 8.43 -3.04
N GLY A 108 -27.64 9.43 -2.36
CA GLY A 108 -28.55 9.23 -1.23
C GLY A 108 -27.83 9.05 0.11
N ALA A 109 -28.62 8.95 1.19
CA ALA A 109 -28.11 8.78 2.55
C ALA A 109 -27.47 7.40 2.77
N TRP A 110 -28.06 6.39 2.17
CA TRP A 110 -27.60 5.01 2.23
C TRP A 110 -26.86 4.67 0.95
N ARG A 111 -25.62 4.20 1.06
CA ARG A 111 -24.76 3.80 -0.04
C ARG A 111 -24.15 2.45 0.24
N TRP A 112 -23.83 1.74 -0.82
CA TRP A 112 -23.13 0.47 -0.76
C TRP A 112 -22.16 0.36 -1.93
N GLU A 113 -21.15 -0.47 -1.76
CA GLU A 113 -20.11 -0.72 -2.74
C GLU A 113 -19.65 -2.15 -2.60
N HIS A 114 -19.44 -2.82 -3.71
CA HIS A 114 -18.85 -4.15 -3.76
C HIS A 114 -17.69 -4.12 -4.75
N GLU A 115 -16.56 -4.61 -4.30
CA GLU A 115 -15.35 -4.79 -5.11
C GLU A 115 -15.01 -6.27 -5.16
N LEU A 116 -14.61 -6.77 -6.35
CA LEU A 116 -13.99 -8.06 -6.55
C LEU A 116 -12.70 -7.87 -7.33
N GLU A 117 -11.62 -8.52 -6.89
CA GLU A 117 -10.38 -8.67 -7.63
C GLU A 117 -9.99 -10.15 -7.69
N VAL A 118 -9.73 -10.64 -8.88
CA VAL A 118 -9.25 -12.00 -9.14
C VAL A 118 -7.94 -11.91 -9.90
N VAL A 119 -6.89 -12.57 -9.38
CA VAL A 119 -5.58 -12.65 -10.04
C VAL A 119 -5.11 -14.08 -10.02
N THR A 120 -4.87 -14.65 -11.21
CA THR A 120 -4.34 -16.00 -11.33
C THR A 120 -2.86 -16.08 -10.92
N PRO A 121 -2.31 -17.26 -10.59
CA PRO A 121 -0.91 -17.40 -10.18
C PRO A 121 0.10 -16.86 -11.18
N ASN A 122 -0.17 -17.04 -12.47
CA ASN A 122 0.75 -16.70 -13.56
C ASN A 122 0.51 -15.32 -14.19
N PHE A 123 -0.36 -14.50 -13.62
CA PHE A 123 -0.53 -13.13 -14.10
C PHE A 123 0.67 -12.27 -13.71
N ASP A 124 1.42 -11.82 -14.72
CA ASP A 124 2.64 -11.03 -14.54
C ASP A 124 2.68 -9.83 -15.51
N PRO A 125 2.30 -8.64 -15.06
CA PRO A 125 2.39 -7.40 -15.83
C PRO A 125 3.72 -6.64 -15.64
N ASN A 126 4.71 -7.20 -14.92
CA ASN A 126 5.83 -6.44 -14.34
C ASN A 126 6.86 -5.91 -15.34
N ASP A 127 6.76 -6.25 -16.62
CA ASP A 127 7.62 -5.70 -17.66
C ASP A 127 7.30 -4.22 -18.01
N LEU A 128 6.03 -3.80 -17.90
CA LEU A 128 5.56 -2.41 -18.05
C LEU A 128 4.48 -2.02 -17.04
N GLY A 129 4.36 -2.76 -15.96
CA GLY A 129 3.44 -2.52 -14.86
C GLY A 129 4.06 -2.91 -13.53
N PHE A 130 3.22 -3.01 -12.50
CA PHE A 130 3.65 -3.46 -11.19
C PHE A 130 2.58 -4.33 -10.54
N GLN A 131 2.92 -5.57 -10.25
CA GLN A 131 2.09 -6.53 -9.50
C GLN A 131 2.93 -7.16 -8.41
N ARG A 132 2.63 -6.84 -7.16
CA ARG A 132 3.40 -7.37 -6.03
C ARG A 132 2.97 -8.80 -5.67
N ARG A 133 1.67 -9.09 -5.76
CA ARG A 133 1.08 -10.38 -5.34
C ARG A 133 0.01 -10.80 -6.34
N GLY A 134 0.21 -11.96 -6.93
CA GLY A 134 -0.79 -12.70 -7.70
C GLY A 134 -1.53 -13.73 -6.83
N ASN A 135 -2.15 -14.71 -7.50
CA ASN A 135 -2.80 -15.86 -6.87
C ASN A 135 -3.80 -15.50 -5.77
N LYS A 136 -4.78 -14.63 -6.06
CA LYS A 136 -5.75 -14.17 -5.08
C LYS A 136 -7.14 -13.98 -5.65
N ILE A 137 -8.14 -14.17 -4.79
CA ILE A 137 -9.50 -13.66 -4.91
C ILE A 137 -9.73 -12.76 -3.70
N HIS A 138 -10.04 -11.50 -3.94
CA HIS A 138 -10.30 -10.50 -2.94
C HIS A 138 -11.68 -9.90 -3.16
N GLN A 139 -12.49 -9.80 -2.12
CA GLN A 139 -13.82 -9.21 -2.14
C GLN A 139 -13.96 -8.23 -0.97
N ASP A 140 -14.43 -7.03 -1.29
CA ASP A 140 -14.80 -6.02 -0.31
C ASP A 140 -16.28 -5.66 -0.50
N PHE A 141 -17.01 -5.69 0.58
CA PHE A 141 -18.36 -5.18 0.62
C PHE A 141 -18.47 -4.09 1.68
N SER A 142 -18.90 -2.90 1.27
CA SER A 142 -19.10 -1.79 2.19
C SER A 142 -20.53 -1.25 2.14
N PHE A 143 -21.02 -0.87 3.32
CA PHE A 143 -22.30 -0.24 3.49
C PHE A 143 -22.13 1.02 4.34
N SER A 144 -22.68 2.13 3.89
CA SER A 144 -22.51 3.40 4.59
C SER A 144 -23.80 4.20 4.69
N HIS A 145 -23.91 4.93 5.79
CA HIS A 145 -24.93 5.94 6.01
C HIS A 145 -24.28 7.30 6.22
N GLN A 146 -24.72 8.29 5.47
CA GLN A 146 -24.19 9.64 5.58
C GLN A 146 -25.29 10.69 5.67
N LEU A 147 -24.96 11.78 6.35
CA LEU A 147 -25.84 12.95 6.43
C LEU A 147 -25.91 13.63 5.07
N GLN A 148 -27.13 13.83 4.53
CA GLN A 148 -27.33 14.42 3.22
C GLN A 148 -27.29 15.95 3.22
N ALA A 149 -27.68 16.57 4.34
CA ALA A 149 -27.63 18.01 4.53
C ALA A 149 -27.18 18.32 5.97
N PRO A 150 -26.53 19.46 6.23
CA PRO A 150 -26.19 19.90 7.56
C PRO A 150 -27.40 19.93 8.49
N ASN A 151 -27.22 19.50 9.73
CA ASN A 151 -28.21 19.64 10.78
C ASN A 151 -27.80 20.74 11.81
N GLU A 152 -28.43 20.81 12.95
CA GLU A 152 -28.15 21.84 13.97
C GLU A 152 -26.69 21.78 14.50
N ARG A 153 -26.07 20.60 14.55
CA ARG A 153 -24.76 20.36 15.16
C ARG A 153 -23.66 20.01 14.17
N LEU A 154 -24.00 19.26 13.10
CA LEU A 154 -23.05 18.67 12.19
C LEU A 154 -23.21 19.22 10.78
N LEU A 155 -22.08 19.48 10.12
CA LEU A 155 -21.98 19.74 8.68
C LEU A 155 -21.96 18.42 7.89
N SER A 156 -21.32 17.39 8.44
CA SER A 156 -21.22 16.07 7.80
C SER A 156 -21.10 14.98 8.86
N ARG A 157 -21.62 13.80 8.54
CA ARG A 157 -21.46 12.57 9.32
C ARG A 157 -21.51 11.38 8.37
N ARG A 158 -20.63 10.41 8.59
CA ARG A 158 -20.63 9.13 7.89
C ARG A 158 -20.34 7.99 8.86
N ASN A 159 -21.13 6.93 8.73
CA ASN A 159 -20.88 5.62 9.31
C ASN A 159 -20.62 4.67 8.15
N ARG A 160 -19.64 3.80 8.23
CA ARG A 160 -19.34 2.79 7.22
C ARG A 160 -18.99 1.47 7.92
N VAL A 161 -19.55 0.39 7.42
CA VAL A 161 -19.16 -0.98 7.75
C VAL A 161 -18.56 -1.58 6.49
N THR A 162 -17.40 -2.21 6.60
CA THR A 162 -16.74 -2.91 5.51
C THR A 162 -16.44 -4.34 5.92
N LEU A 163 -16.81 -5.29 5.08
CA LEU A 163 -16.45 -6.71 5.18
C LEU A 163 -15.48 -7.02 4.06
N GLN A 164 -14.29 -7.47 4.40
CA GLN A 164 -13.26 -7.90 3.46
C GLN A 164 -13.09 -9.40 3.55
N TYR A 165 -13.02 -10.07 2.40
CA TYR A 165 -12.75 -11.49 2.29
C TYR A 165 -11.62 -11.74 1.31
N ARG A 166 -10.66 -12.61 1.67
CA ARG A 166 -9.59 -13.02 0.78
C ARG A 166 -9.35 -14.51 0.85
N GLN A 167 -9.04 -15.08 -0.32
CA GLN A 167 -8.54 -16.44 -0.47
C GLN A 167 -7.50 -16.51 -1.58
N LEU A 168 -6.71 -17.58 -1.62
CA LEU A 168 -5.89 -17.91 -2.78
C LEU A 168 -6.81 -18.33 -3.94
N PHE A 169 -6.40 -18.00 -5.17
CA PHE A 169 -7.06 -18.49 -6.38
C PHE A 169 -6.78 -19.98 -6.57
N GLU A 170 -5.51 -20.40 -6.36
CA GLU A 170 -5.07 -21.79 -6.50
C GLU A 170 -3.95 -22.14 -5.48
N PRO A 171 -4.12 -23.24 -4.70
CA PRO A 171 -5.38 -23.94 -4.45
C PRO A 171 -6.37 -23.03 -3.74
N GLN A 172 -7.65 -23.23 -3.93
CA GLN A 172 -8.67 -22.39 -3.26
C GLN A 172 -8.59 -22.59 -1.75
N ARG A 173 -7.85 -21.70 -1.08
CA ARG A 173 -7.68 -21.70 0.38
C ARG A 173 -8.03 -20.35 0.96
N PHE A 174 -8.80 -20.37 2.02
CA PHE A 174 -9.11 -19.18 2.82
C PHE A 174 -7.81 -18.53 3.30
N GLU A 175 -7.72 -17.20 3.20
CA GLU A 175 -6.64 -16.38 3.75
C GLU A 175 -7.12 -15.59 4.94
N ARG A 176 -8.15 -14.75 4.77
CA ARG A 176 -8.63 -13.88 5.84
C ARG A 176 -10.03 -13.32 5.61
N ILE A 177 -10.62 -12.89 6.72
CA ILE A 177 -11.84 -12.08 6.75
C ILE A 177 -11.63 -10.94 7.75
N HIS A 178 -11.96 -9.70 7.35
CA HIS A 178 -11.89 -8.53 8.22
C HIS A 178 -13.24 -7.83 8.27
N LEU A 179 -13.65 -7.41 9.46
CA LEU A 179 -14.80 -6.56 9.66
C LEU A 179 -14.33 -5.22 10.22
N GLU A 180 -14.62 -4.15 9.50
CA GLU A 180 -14.26 -2.78 9.86
C GLU A 180 -15.50 -1.93 10.05
N TYR A 181 -15.50 -1.08 11.07
CA TYR A 181 -16.45 0.01 11.25
C TYR A 181 -15.70 1.33 11.34
N SER A 182 -16.12 2.31 10.53
CA SER A 182 -15.59 3.67 10.52
C SER A 182 -16.68 4.69 10.82
N TYR A 183 -16.37 5.63 11.69
CA TYR A 183 -17.18 6.79 12.00
C TYR A 183 -16.43 8.07 11.70
N PHE A 184 -17.10 9.02 11.06
CA PHE A 184 -16.62 10.37 10.80
C PHE A 184 -17.70 11.39 11.11
N ALA A 185 -17.33 12.51 11.75
CA ALA A 185 -18.18 13.67 11.92
C ALA A 185 -17.40 14.98 11.77
N LEU A 186 -18.05 15.98 11.18
CA LEU A 186 -17.59 17.36 11.06
C LEU A 186 -18.65 18.28 11.69
N THR A 187 -18.25 19.02 12.71
CA THR A 187 -19.12 19.97 13.39
C THR A 187 -19.25 21.30 12.63
N LYS A 188 -20.23 22.13 13.01
CA LYS A 188 -20.36 23.51 12.48
C LYS A 188 -19.19 24.42 12.87
N SER A 189 -18.47 24.11 13.94
CA SER A 189 -17.23 24.80 14.32
C SER A 189 -16.00 24.30 13.58
N PHE A 190 -16.17 23.43 12.57
CA PHE A 190 -15.11 22.80 11.79
C PHE A 190 -14.15 21.92 12.62
N LEU A 191 -14.60 21.43 13.77
CA LEU A 191 -13.94 20.32 14.45
C LEU A 191 -14.37 19.03 13.78
N ALA A 192 -13.41 18.28 13.23
CA ALA A 192 -13.63 16.94 12.68
C ALA A 192 -13.11 15.90 13.67
N PHE A 193 -13.77 14.75 13.74
CA PHE A 193 -13.30 13.61 14.50
C PHE A 193 -13.79 12.28 13.87
N GLY A 194 -13.04 11.26 14.13
CA GLY A 194 -13.34 9.93 13.63
C GLY A 194 -12.86 8.84 14.57
N TYR A 195 -13.45 7.66 14.36
CA TYR A 195 -13.12 6.46 15.10
C TYR A 195 -13.26 5.25 14.17
N ASP A 196 -12.24 4.40 14.17
CA ASP A 196 -12.18 3.19 13.36
C ASP A 196 -11.94 1.99 14.27
N ILE A 197 -12.63 0.89 14.00
CA ILE A 197 -12.49 -0.40 14.68
C ILE A 197 -12.36 -1.47 13.61
N GLU A 198 -11.46 -2.41 13.81
CA GLU A 198 -11.32 -3.58 12.95
C GLU A 198 -11.20 -4.85 13.81
N ALA A 199 -11.99 -5.85 13.47
CA ALA A 199 -11.92 -7.20 14.02
C ALA A 199 -11.48 -8.17 12.92
N ARG A 200 -10.48 -9.00 13.24
CA ARG A 200 -9.92 -10.02 12.37
C ARG A 200 -10.00 -11.35 13.12
N PRO A 201 -10.79 -12.31 12.69
CA PRO A 201 -10.66 -13.69 13.14
C PRO A 201 -9.29 -14.28 12.83
N GLU A 202 -9.06 -15.52 13.19
CA GLU A 202 -7.85 -16.24 12.77
C GLU A 202 -7.70 -16.20 11.24
N GLU A 203 -6.48 -15.94 10.78
CA GLU A 203 -6.15 -15.79 9.36
C GLU A 203 -4.89 -16.58 8.98
N TYR A 204 -4.74 -16.88 7.69
CA TYR A 204 -3.63 -17.65 7.14
C TYR A 204 -2.77 -16.76 6.26
N ASP A 205 -1.53 -16.52 6.68
CA ASP A 205 -0.57 -15.73 5.91
C ASP A 205 0.31 -16.64 5.05
N PHE A 206 0.03 -16.70 3.75
CA PHE A 206 0.78 -17.51 2.78
C PHE A 206 2.03 -16.80 2.23
N TYR A 207 2.31 -15.58 2.64
CA TYR A 207 3.40 -14.77 2.06
C TYR A 207 4.57 -14.53 3.03
N ASP A 208 4.28 -14.30 4.30
CA ASP A 208 5.32 -14.00 5.29
C ASP A 208 6.34 -15.16 5.45
N PRO A 209 5.98 -16.45 5.34
CA PRO A 209 6.95 -17.54 5.36
C PRO A 209 7.97 -17.53 4.23
N ARG A 210 7.69 -16.87 3.10
CA ARG A 210 8.56 -16.75 1.90
C ARG A 210 8.93 -18.07 1.24
N VAL A 211 8.16 -19.12 1.49
CA VAL A 211 8.30 -20.44 0.90
C VAL A 211 6.95 -20.82 0.32
N TRP A 212 6.94 -21.21 -0.95
CA TRP A 212 5.71 -21.58 -1.65
C TRP A 212 4.99 -22.75 -0.96
N GLY A 213 3.68 -22.62 -0.80
CA GLY A 213 2.83 -23.62 -0.15
C GLY A 213 2.85 -23.62 1.38
N ARG A 214 3.79 -22.89 2.00
CA ARG A 214 3.84 -22.70 3.48
C ARG A 214 2.99 -21.50 3.87
N TYR A 215 2.44 -21.56 5.06
CA TYR A 215 1.64 -20.49 5.64
C TYR A 215 1.87 -20.38 7.15
N ARG A 216 1.56 -19.23 7.70
CA ARG A 216 1.50 -19.00 9.15
C ARG A 216 0.05 -18.72 9.54
N ILE A 217 -0.40 -19.32 10.64
CA ILE A 217 -1.68 -19.01 11.26
C ILE A 217 -1.49 -17.79 12.17
N ASN A 218 -2.16 -16.71 11.85
CA ASN A 218 -2.21 -15.50 12.68
C ASN A 218 -3.41 -15.59 13.60
N PRO A 219 -3.25 -15.42 14.92
CA PRO A 219 -4.37 -15.42 15.87
C PRO A 219 -5.36 -14.29 15.56
N ALA A 220 -6.59 -14.44 16.04
CA ALA A 220 -7.56 -13.37 15.97
C ALA A 220 -6.98 -12.06 16.53
N SER A 221 -7.35 -10.94 15.92
CA SER A 221 -6.84 -9.63 16.32
C SER A 221 -7.93 -8.56 16.30
N PHE A 222 -7.68 -7.53 17.08
CA PHE A 222 -8.52 -6.35 17.18
C PHE A 222 -7.64 -5.11 17.03
N TRP A 223 -8.10 -4.16 16.23
CA TRP A 223 -7.46 -2.85 16.05
C TRP A 223 -8.49 -1.75 16.24
N HIS A 224 -8.09 -0.65 16.83
CA HIS A 224 -8.88 0.57 16.85
C HIS A 224 -8.01 1.83 16.79
N ASN A 225 -8.60 2.90 16.29
CA ASN A 225 -7.99 4.20 16.11
C ASN A 225 -9.01 5.30 16.36
N ALA A 226 -8.57 6.38 16.98
CA ALA A 226 -9.36 7.60 17.11
C ALA A 226 -8.53 8.81 16.69
N TRP A 227 -9.19 9.81 16.13
CA TRP A 227 -8.53 11.04 15.73
C TRP A 227 -9.46 12.24 15.87
N VAL A 228 -8.85 13.40 16.05
CA VAL A 228 -9.52 14.71 16.10
C VAL A 228 -8.70 15.73 15.35
N SER A 229 -9.37 16.59 14.58
CA SER A 229 -8.76 17.64 13.76
C SER A 229 -9.51 18.96 13.96
N SER A 230 -8.77 20.03 14.22
CA SER A 230 -9.31 21.38 14.40
C SER A 230 -9.61 22.04 13.03
N ASP A 231 -10.15 23.24 13.07
CA ASP A 231 -10.35 24.08 11.88
C ASP A 231 -8.99 24.54 11.30
N PHE A 232 -8.57 23.97 10.18
CA PHE A 232 -7.30 24.26 9.51
C PHE A 232 -7.21 25.66 8.88
N ARG A 233 -8.25 26.44 8.91
CA ARG A 233 -8.23 27.87 8.48
C ARG A 233 -7.72 28.81 9.58
N LYS A 234 -7.64 28.32 10.83
CA LYS A 234 -7.19 29.11 11.97
C LYS A 234 -5.68 29.32 11.96
N PRO A 235 -5.19 30.39 12.61
CA PRO A 235 -3.74 30.62 12.78
C PRO A 235 -3.02 29.45 13.45
N PHE A 236 -3.67 28.80 14.41
CA PHE A 236 -3.24 27.54 15.01
C PHE A 236 -4.24 26.46 14.66
N ALA A 237 -3.74 25.37 14.09
CA ALA A 237 -4.52 24.19 13.79
C ALA A 237 -3.76 22.92 14.18
N TYR A 238 -4.51 21.88 14.50
CA TYR A 238 -3.95 20.60 14.93
C TYR A 238 -4.78 19.42 14.41
N GLU A 239 -4.10 18.30 14.25
CA GLU A 239 -4.70 16.97 14.16
C GLU A 239 -3.98 16.05 15.15
N LEU A 240 -4.73 15.31 15.93
CA LEU A 240 -4.23 14.29 16.86
C LEU A 240 -4.83 12.96 16.50
N ARG A 241 -4.02 11.91 16.47
CA ARG A 241 -4.43 10.54 16.18
C ARG A 241 -3.76 9.59 17.15
N GLY A 242 -4.49 8.53 17.54
CA GLY A 242 -3.92 7.46 18.34
C GLY A 242 -4.70 6.18 18.18
N GLY A 243 -4.01 5.06 18.29
CA GLY A 243 -4.62 3.76 18.15
C GLY A 243 -3.79 2.65 18.79
N GLN A 244 -4.42 1.49 18.86
CA GLN A 244 -3.76 0.28 19.31
C GLN A 244 -4.30 -0.93 18.54
N TRP A 245 -3.48 -1.98 18.50
CA TRP A 245 -3.89 -3.29 18.04
C TRP A 245 -3.36 -4.38 18.98
N ARG A 246 -4.05 -5.50 19.01
CA ARG A 246 -3.69 -6.64 19.84
C ARG A 246 -4.10 -7.93 19.14
N TRP A 247 -3.24 -8.92 19.17
CA TRP A 247 -3.57 -10.30 18.83
C TRP A 247 -4.01 -11.09 20.08
N ALA A 248 -4.84 -12.08 19.87
CA ALA A 248 -5.36 -12.91 20.96
C ALA A 248 -4.26 -13.77 21.60
N ASP A 249 -3.19 -14.07 20.87
CA ASP A 249 -2.08 -14.90 21.31
C ASP A 249 -0.71 -14.23 21.04
N TRP A 250 0.38 -14.85 21.44
CA TRP A 250 1.80 -14.46 21.33
C TRP A 250 2.15 -13.15 22.03
N GLY A 251 1.22 -12.52 22.74
CA GLY A 251 1.44 -11.20 23.33
C GLY A 251 1.75 -10.11 22.31
N ALA A 252 1.43 -10.35 21.03
CA ALA A 252 1.61 -9.37 19.95
C ALA A 252 0.64 -8.21 20.12
N ARG A 253 1.16 -6.99 20.10
CA ARG A 253 0.41 -5.75 20.33
C ARG A 253 1.16 -4.54 19.82
N GLY A 254 0.46 -3.45 19.62
CA GLY A 254 1.08 -2.19 19.27
C GLY A 254 0.20 -1.01 19.65
N TYR A 255 0.85 0.11 19.90
CA TYR A 255 0.23 1.42 20.04
C TYR A 255 0.99 2.42 19.22
N TYR A 256 0.26 3.41 18.73
CA TYR A 256 0.84 4.53 18.01
C TYR A 256 0.06 5.80 18.32
N GLY A 257 0.74 6.90 18.14
CA GLY A 257 0.14 8.22 18.21
C GLY A 257 0.83 9.16 17.24
N SER A 258 0.08 10.10 16.70
CA SER A 258 0.64 11.18 15.89
C SER A 258 -0.03 12.51 16.17
N SER A 259 0.70 13.58 15.95
CA SER A 259 0.20 14.94 16.00
C SER A 259 0.71 15.73 14.80
N LEU A 260 -0.18 16.44 14.13
CA LEU A 260 0.14 17.49 13.18
C LEU A 260 -0.23 18.82 13.80
N LEU A 261 0.73 19.74 13.89
CA LEU A 261 0.53 21.09 14.39
C LEU A 261 0.90 22.10 13.30
N ILE A 262 0.02 23.04 13.04
CA ILE A 262 0.17 24.08 12.02
C ILE A 262 0.11 25.43 12.70
N PHE A 263 1.11 26.27 12.46
CA PHE A 263 1.23 27.62 13.00
C PHE A 263 1.39 28.62 11.85
N ARG A 264 0.40 29.48 11.66
CA ARG A 264 0.46 30.62 10.76
C ARG A 264 0.72 31.86 11.62
N VAL A 265 2.01 32.17 11.81
CA VAL A 265 2.44 33.22 12.72
C VAL A 265 2.02 34.59 12.20
N ASN A 266 2.17 34.80 10.89
CA ASN A 266 1.71 35.99 10.18
C ASN A 266 1.66 35.68 8.66
N ASP A 267 1.36 36.68 7.84
CA ASP A 267 1.23 36.53 6.38
C ASP A 267 2.53 36.11 5.68
N LYS A 268 3.68 36.25 6.34
CA LYS A 268 5.00 35.93 5.78
C LYS A 268 5.59 34.64 6.34
N PHE A 269 5.20 34.22 7.53
CA PHE A 269 5.81 33.09 8.21
C PHE A 269 4.78 32.09 8.69
N ASN A 270 4.91 30.87 8.19
CA ASN A 270 4.17 29.71 8.67
C ASN A 270 5.13 28.54 8.89
N PHE A 271 4.77 27.66 9.81
CA PHE A 271 5.43 26.37 9.95
C PHE A 271 4.44 25.29 10.38
N ARG A 272 4.76 24.06 10.02
CA ARG A 272 4.04 22.88 10.47
C ARG A 272 5.03 21.84 10.99
N THR A 273 4.61 21.09 11.98
CA THR A 273 5.37 19.94 12.49
C THR A 273 4.45 18.75 12.65
N GLU A 274 4.95 17.60 12.24
CA GLU A 274 4.31 16.31 12.43
C GLU A 274 5.21 15.44 13.30
N ILE A 275 4.65 14.85 14.35
CA ILE A 275 5.34 13.94 15.26
C ILE A 275 4.55 12.63 15.27
N SER A 276 5.24 11.51 15.08
CA SER A 276 4.67 10.17 15.16
C SER A 276 5.50 9.29 16.08
N LEU A 277 4.82 8.51 16.90
CA LEU A 277 5.38 7.58 17.87
C LEU A 277 4.73 6.22 17.66
N GLY A 278 5.51 5.15 17.77
CA GLY A 278 5.00 3.78 17.74
C GLY A 278 5.80 2.84 18.64
N ASN A 279 5.10 1.88 19.21
CA ASN A 279 5.70 0.72 19.86
C ASN A 279 4.89 -0.52 19.45
N HIS A 280 5.54 -1.46 18.79
CA HIS A 280 4.93 -2.64 18.22
C HIS A 280 5.72 -3.89 18.61
N ARG A 281 5.03 -4.89 19.15
CA ARG A 281 5.57 -6.22 19.36
C ARG A 281 4.83 -7.17 18.43
N ASN A 282 5.53 -7.72 17.44
CA ASN A 282 4.93 -8.54 16.39
C ASN A 282 5.87 -9.64 15.89
N VAL A 283 5.28 -10.71 15.35
CA VAL A 283 5.99 -11.82 14.73
C VAL A 283 6.15 -11.56 13.24
N GLY A 284 7.34 -11.84 12.72
CA GLY A 284 7.62 -11.79 11.29
C GLY A 284 8.71 -12.81 10.91
N TRP A 285 8.88 -13.02 9.61
CA TRP A 285 9.92 -13.86 9.06
C TRP A 285 11.32 -13.40 9.53
N ALA A 286 12.15 -14.35 9.93
CA ALA A 286 13.55 -14.13 10.34
C ALA A 286 14.53 -14.74 9.33
N GLN A 287 14.42 -16.04 9.10
CA GLN A 287 15.39 -16.81 8.30
C GLN A 287 14.72 -18.02 7.66
N THR A 288 15.18 -18.41 6.49
CA THR A 288 14.85 -19.69 5.85
C THR A 288 16.15 -20.49 5.66
N ILE A 289 16.23 -21.66 6.24
CA ILE A 289 17.35 -22.61 6.06
C ILE A 289 17.00 -23.62 4.98
N SER A 290 15.77 -24.13 4.96
CA SER A 290 15.21 -25.01 3.95
C SER A 290 13.69 -24.79 3.84
N THR A 291 13.03 -25.49 2.90
CA THR A 291 11.56 -25.44 2.77
C THR A 291 10.81 -25.85 4.03
N ASP A 292 11.42 -26.73 4.84
CA ASP A 292 10.86 -27.25 6.10
C ASP A 292 11.44 -26.57 7.35
N SER A 293 12.45 -25.71 7.19
CA SER A 293 13.12 -25.03 8.27
C SER A 293 13.03 -23.52 8.11
N ILE A 294 11.90 -22.96 8.56
CA ILE A 294 11.58 -21.54 8.48
C ILE A 294 11.57 -20.96 9.90
N GLY A 295 12.42 -19.98 10.13
CA GLY A 295 12.51 -19.22 11.36
C GLY A 295 11.65 -17.97 11.34
N MET A 296 10.92 -17.76 12.43
CA MET A 296 10.13 -16.56 12.69
C MET A 296 10.70 -15.88 13.95
N ALA A 297 10.58 -14.58 14.04
CA ALA A 297 11.04 -13.81 15.20
C ALA A 297 9.94 -12.89 15.74
N MET A 298 9.77 -12.92 17.06
CA MET A 298 9.06 -11.86 17.77
C MET A 298 10.00 -10.69 17.94
N ARG A 299 9.59 -9.52 17.44
CA ARG A 299 10.36 -8.28 17.51
C ARG A 299 9.60 -7.20 18.25
N GLU A 300 10.31 -6.47 19.10
CA GLU A 300 9.83 -5.18 19.60
C GLU A 300 10.41 -4.07 18.73
N ARG A 301 9.51 -3.29 18.11
CA ARG A 301 9.87 -2.14 17.28
C ARG A 301 9.39 -0.86 17.95
N LYS A 302 10.30 0.03 18.25
CA LYS A 302 10.03 1.40 18.70
C LYS A 302 10.40 2.36 17.61
N GLU A 303 9.49 3.26 17.30
CA GLU A 303 9.69 4.23 16.22
C GLU A 303 9.28 5.63 16.67
N PHE A 304 10.05 6.58 16.17
CA PHE A 304 9.81 8.01 16.30
C PHE A 304 10.10 8.67 14.97
N THR A 305 9.18 9.48 14.49
CA THR A 305 9.40 10.35 13.33
C THR A 305 8.97 11.76 13.67
N GLN A 306 9.78 12.73 13.28
CA GLN A 306 9.43 14.14 13.34
C GLN A 306 9.76 14.79 12.01
N SER A 307 8.83 15.56 11.47
CA SER A 307 9.05 16.47 10.37
C SER A 307 8.72 17.89 10.79
N LEU A 308 9.52 18.83 10.34
CA LEU A 308 9.30 20.25 10.48
C LEU A 308 9.43 20.89 9.10
N GLU A 309 8.40 21.61 8.67
CA GLU A 309 8.43 22.45 7.47
C GLU A 309 8.15 23.89 7.86
N GLY A 310 9.06 24.78 7.52
CA GLY A 310 8.90 26.21 7.73
C GLY A 310 9.01 26.95 6.41
N GLN A 311 8.13 27.93 6.19
CA GLN A 311 8.16 28.79 5.02
C GLN A 311 8.19 30.25 5.44
N TYR A 312 9.11 31.01 4.84
CA TYR A 312 9.22 32.47 5.01
C TYR A 312 9.16 33.18 3.67
N LEU A 313 8.20 34.08 3.52
CA LEU A 313 8.02 34.93 2.35
C LEU A 313 8.80 36.24 2.54
N PHE A 314 9.84 36.46 1.73
CA PHE A 314 10.59 37.73 1.72
C PHE A 314 9.80 38.84 1.01
N GLY A 315 9.03 38.47 0.00
CA GLY A 315 8.19 39.33 -0.79
C GLY A 315 7.25 38.54 -1.71
N PRO A 316 6.50 39.21 -2.59
CA PRO A 316 5.55 38.52 -3.49
C PRO A 316 6.25 37.49 -4.39
N ASN A 317 7.52 37.71 -4.71
CA ASN A 317 8.25 36.92 -5.71
C ASN A 317 9.37 36.07 -5.11
N SER A 318 9.51 36.00 -3.77
CA SER A 318 10.59 35.21 -3.18
C SER A 318 10.21 34.60 -1.83
N TYR A 319 10.58 33.34 -1.65
CA TYR A 319 10.38 32.63 -0.39
C TYR A 319 11.48 31.58 -0.14
N LEU A 320 11.66 31.28 1.13
CA LEU A 320 12.51 30.19 1.60
C LEU A 320 11.61 29.12 2.28
N THR A 321 11.80 27.88 1.89
CA THR A 321 11.25 26.73 2.62
C THR A 321 12.39 25.93 3.23
N VAL A 322 12.22 25.54 4.48
CA VAL A 322 13.14 24.67 5.22
C VAL A 322 12.35 23.43 5.64
N ASN A 323 12.85 22.25 5.23
CA ASN A 323 12.29 20.97 5.64
C ASN A 323 13.33 20.24 6.49
N ALA A 324 13.02 19.90 7.72
CA ALA A 324 13.83 19.06 8.56
C ALA A 324 13.05 17.78 8.89
N ARG A 325 13.71 16.63 8.77
CA ARG A 325 13.14 15.32 9.11
C ARG A 325 14.09 14.53 9.97
N HIS A 326 13.58 14.02 11.07
CA HIS A 326 14.26 13.07 11.92
C HIS A 326 13.46 11.79 12.01
N ALA A 327 14.07 10.65 11.71
CA ALA A 327 13.48 9.33 11.85
C ALA A 327 14.40 8.44 12.68
N TRP A 328 13.85 7.90 13.76
CA TRP A 328 14.54 6.95 14.60
C TRP A 328 13.70 5.67 14.68
N ASN A 329 14.36 4.52 14.47
CA ASN A 329 13.73 3.22 14.53
C ASN A 329 14.65 2.22 15.24
N ARG A 330 14.13 1.57 16.25
CA ARG A 330 14.80 0.54 17.03
C ARG A 330 13.99 -0.75 16.94
N ILE A 331 14.60 -1.81 16.45
CA ILE A 331 14.03 -3.14 16.38
C ILE A 331 14.90 -4.07 17.20
N ASP A 332 14.31 -4.69 18.21
CA ASP A 332 14.96 -5.66 19.08
C ASP A 332 14.31 -7.04 18.85
N SER A 333 15.12 -8.04 18.49
CA SER A 333 14.68 -9.43 18.43
C SER A 333 14.51 -9.96 19.84
N GLN A 334 13.36 -10.59 20.14
CA GLN A 334 13.01 -11.03 21.48
C GLN A 334 13.02 -12.54 21.61
N GLU A 335 12.28 -13.22 20.75
CA GLU A 335 12.07 -14.65 20.77
C GLU A 335 12.12 -15.21 19.35
N LEU A 336 12.65 -16.41 19.20
CA LEU A 336 12.75 -17.12 17.92
C LEU A 336 11.87 -18.35 17.92
N PHE A 337 11.26 -18.62 16.77
CA PHE A 337 10.34 -19.71 16.57
C PHE A 337 10.65 -20.48 15.29
N HIS A 338 10.34 -21.76 15.32
CA HIS A 338 10.19 -22.59 14.12
C HIS A 338 8.73 -22.54 13.63
N LEU A 339 8.55 -22.34 12.35
CA LEU A 339 7.23 -22.42 11.70
C LEU A 339 6.91 -23.87 11.35
N THR A 340 5.94 -24.46 12.05
CA THR A 340 5.55 -25.84 11.79
C THR A 340 4.89 -26.03 10.42
N PRO A 341 4.82 -27.25 9.86
CA PRO A 341 4.09 -27.51 8.60
C PRO A 341 2.62 -27.07 8.64
N GLU A 342 1.99 -27.14 9.80
CA GLU A 342 0.59 -26.78 10.05
C GLU A 342 0.39 -25.26 10.27
N GLY A 343 1.46 -24.45 10.14
CA GLY A 343 1.39 -22.99 10.25
C GLY A 343 1.49 -22.44 11.67
N GLY A 344 1.69 -23.30 12.68
CA GLY A 344 1.93 -22.92 14.07
C GLY A 344 3.35 -22.45 14.34
N LEU A 345 3.60 -21.88 15.52
CA LEU A 345 4.89 -21.42 15.97
C LEU A 345 5.34 -22.21 17.22
N THR A 346 6.54 -22.76 17.19
CA THR A 346 7.18 -23.44 18.33
C THR A 346 8.49 -22.74 18.68
N PRO A 347 8.79 -22.45 19.96
CA PRO A 347 10.07 -21.84 20.36
C PRO A 347 11.26 -22.62 19.82
N SER A 348 12.29 -21.92 19.31
CA SER A 348 13.45 -22.55 18.72
C SER A 348 14.68 -21.64 18.80
N SER A 349 15.82 -22.20 19.18
CA SER A 349 17.13 -21.54 19.16
C SER A 349 17.94 -21.82 17.89
N ALA A 350 17.36 -22.53 16.90
CA ALA A 350 18.06 -22.93 15.69
C ALA A 350 18.23 -21.79 14.67
N TYR A 351 17.57 -20.66 14.88
CA TYR A 351 17.54 -19.52 13.96
C TYR A 351 18.28 -18.34 14.54
N THR A 352 18.58 -17.37 13.68
CA THR A 352 19.16 -16.08 14.05
C THR A 352 18.28 -14.94 13.54
N ASP A 353 18.27 -13.86 14.29
CA ASP A 353 17.68 -12.60 13.88
C ASP A 353 18.56 -11.46 14.37
N GLN A 354 18.52 -10.33 13.69
CA GLN A 354 19.41 -9.21 14.00
C GLN A 354 18.61 -8.01 14.51
N ASP A 355 19.15 -7.39 15.54
CA ASP A 355 18.70 -6.09 15.98
C ASP A 355 19.01 -5.03 14.93
N LEU A 356 18.09 -4.09 14.73
CA LEU A 356 18.26 -2.99 13.80
C LEU A 356 18.13 -1.65 14.51
N ARG A 357 19.04 -0.75 14.20
CA ARG A 357 19.05 0.63 14.68
C ARG A 357 19.16 1.56 13.48
N ILE A 358 18.16 2.39 13.28
CA ILE A 358 18.13 3.40 12.22
C ILE A 358 17.98 4.76 12.88
N ASN A 359 18.83 5.70 12.49
CA ASN A 359 18.72 7.09 12.91
C ASN A 359 19.10 7.96 11.71
N ILE A 360 18.13 8.66 11.15
CA ILE A 360 18.28 9.45 9.93
C ILE A 360 17.83 10.86 10.26
N PHE A 361 18.67 11.83 9.93
CA PHE A 361 18.35 13.24 10.02
C PHE A 361 18.68 13.93 8.70
N ASN A 362 17.68 14.59 8.10
CA ASN A 362 17.81 15.31 6.85
C ASN A 362 17.31 16.74 7.02
N VAL A 363 17.98 17.68 6.37
CA VAL A 363 17.54 19.07 6.25
C VAL A 363 17.67 19.53 4.83
N ASP A 364 16.59 20.03 4.27
CA ASP A 364 16.52 20.55 2.90
C ASP A 364 16.17 22.04 2.94
N PHE A 365 16.86 22.83 2.16
CA PHE A 365 16.59 24.23 1.97
C PHE A 365 16.19 24.48 0.53
N LYS A 366 15.06 25.13 0.29
CA LYS A 366 14.58 25.51 -1.02
C LYS A 366 14.30 27.01 -1.02
N TYR A 367 15.14 27.77 -1.75
CA TYR A 367 14.89 29.16 -2.03
C TYR A 367 14.32 29.32 -3.44
N VAL A 368 13.21 30.02 -3.55
CA VAL A 368 12.56 30.33 -4.82
C VAL A 368 12.52 31.84 -4.99
N TRP A 369 12.97 32.27 -6.15
CA TRP A 369 12.90 33.66 -6.58
C TRP A 369 12.38 33.71 -8.02
N TRP A 370 11.25 34.38 -8.21
CA TRP A 370 10.67 34.61 -9.52
C TRP A 370 11.21 35.93 -10.05
N MET A 371 12.05 35.88 -11.09
CA MET A 371 12.42 37.07 -11.83
C MET A 371 11.21 37.48 -12.66
N ALA A 372 10.81 38.73 -12.55
CA ALA A 372 9.78 39.26 -13.44
C ALA A 372 10.24 39.13 -14.89
N PRO A 373 9.37 38.82 -15.85
CA PRO A 373 9.70 38.80 -17.26
C PRO A 373 10.14 40.14 -17.77
#